data_4a568ebf28688bda989e6b10de7f1a61
#
_entry.id   4a568ebf28688bda989e6b10de7f1a61
#
_cell.length_a   1.000
_cell.length_b   1.000
_cell.length_c   1.000
_cell.angle_alpha   90.00
_cell.angle_beta   90.00
_cell.angle_gamma   90.00
#
_symmetry.space_group_name_H-M   'P 1'
#
loop_
_entity.id
_entity.type
_entity.pdbx_description
1 polymer ?
#
loop_
_entity_poly.entity_id
_entity_poly.type
_entity_poly.pdbx_seq_one_letter_code
_entity_poly.pdbx_strand_id
1 'polypeptide(L)'
;MDLSIKEIETTVELATTLEQLFAEKQFDAIVHAMAVSDFTTETAQTEEQFIDSFAQQLSEQTLPKTKEALVTIVQNTLNQIADIPQTATKISSDTDRLLIFLKKNPKVIQMIRDKQPQTVLVGFKLLVDVSQEELVQVAQAALVKNRCDFVLANDLMNVHETEHEGLLINETGIVQEACSKQGIGSMIVKNVEKKWREQQ
;
A
#
# COMPACT_ATOMS: atom_id res chain seq x y z
N MET A 1 -10.11 25.90 14.20
CA MET A 1 -9.63 24.83 13.32
C MET A 1 -10.51 23.62 13.59
N ASP A 2 -11.31 23.21 12.62
CA ASP A 2 -12.22 22.08 12.81
C ASP A 2 -11.46 20.79 12.52
N LEU A 3 -11.39 19.89 13.51
CA LEU A 3 -10.80 18.56 13.39
C LEU A 3 -11.92 17.54 13.13
N SER A 4 -11.80 16.78 12.06
CA SER A 4 -12.67 15.64 11.76
C SER A 4 -11.85 14.36 11.78
N ILE A 5 -12.27 13.38 12.57
CA ILE A 5 -11.61 12.06 12.67
C ILE A 5 -12.50 11.03 11.98
N LYS A 6 -11.88 10.17 11.18
CA LYS A 6 -12.53 9.00 10.55
C LYS A 6 -11.79 7.75 11.01
N GLU A 7 -12.49 6.83 11.65
CA GLU A 7 -11.95 5.53 12.00
C GLU A 7 -11.98 4.61 10.77
N ILE A 8 -10.90 3.90 10.51
CA ILE A 8 -10.69 3.07 9.32
C ILE A 8 -9.91 1.83 9.75
N GLU A 9 -10.43 0.66 9.41
CA GLU A 9 -9.82 -0.62 9.76
C GLU A 9 -9.23 -1.34 8.54
N THR A 10 -9.80 -1.12 7.35
CA THR A 10 -9.40 -1.84 6.14
C THR A 10 -8.92 -0.92 5.03
N THR A 11 -8.11 -1.47 4.10
CA THR A 11 -7.67 -0.72 2.90
C THR A 11 -8.84 -0.30 2.02
N VAL A 12 -9.91 -1.10 1.96
CA VAL A 12 -11.11 -0.78 1.18
C VAL A 12 -11.85 0.40 1.80
N GLU A 13 -12.03 0.40 3.11
CA GLU A 13 -12.65 1.54 3.83
C GLU A 13 -11.82 2.81 3.66
N LEU A 14 -10.48 2.70 3.74
CA LEU A 14 -9.59 3.83 3.49
C LEU A 14 -9.81 4.40 2.09
N ALA A 15 -9.77 3.56 1.06
CA ALA A 15 -9.93 3.98 -0.31
C ALA A 15 -11.30 4.64 -0.53
N THR A 16 -12.37 4.02 -0.06
CA THR A 16 -13.75 4.54 -0.18
C THR A 16 -13.92 5.87 0.56
N THR A 17 -13.38 5.98 1.77
CA THR A 17 -13.46 7.23 2.57
C THR A 17 -12.70 8.36 1.88
N LEU A 18 -11.50 8.08 1.35
CA LEU A 18 -10.75 9.08 0.60
C LEU A 18 -11.46 9.49 -0.69
N GLU A 19 -12.05 8.57 -1.44
CA GLU A 19 -12.83 8.89 -2.65
C GLU A 19 -14.01 9.82 -2.34
N GLN A 20 -14.74 9.55 -1.26
CA GLN A 20 -15.83 10.42 -0.81
C GLN A 20 -15.32 11.83 -0.46
N LEU A 21 -14.25 11.93 0.33
CA LEU A 21 -13.67 13.20 0.72
C LEU A 21 -13.15 14.00 -0.50
N PHE A 22 -12.56 13.33 -1.47
CA PHE A 22 -12.03 13.96 -2.70
C PHE A 22 -13.12 14.38 -3.68
N ALA A 23 -14.29 13.76 -3.62
CA ALA A 23 -15.47 14.20 -4.36
C ALA A 23 -16.09 15.49 -3.77
N GLU A 24 -15.94 15.70 -2.46
CA GLU A 24 -16.53 16.85 -1.76
C GLU A 24 -15.64 18.09 -1.80
N LYS A 25 -14.31 17.92 -1.74
CA LYS A 25 -13.36 19.05 -1.63
C LYS A 25 -11.97 18.75 -2.15
N GLN A 26 -11.26 19.82 -2.49
CA GLN A 26 -9.82 19.81 -2.74
C GLN A 26 -9.06 20.07 -1.44
N PHE A 27 -7.91 19.42 -1.29
CA PHE A 27 -7.03 19.59 -0.13
C PHE A 27 -5.75 20.30 -0.55
N ASP A 28 -5.35 21.31 0.22
CA ASP A 28 -4.10 22.04 0.01
C ASP A 28 -2.88 21.12 0.20
N ALA A 29 -2.96 20.23 1.20
CA ALA A 29 -1.91 19.25 1.51
C ALA A 29 -2.48 17.94 2.03
N ILE A 30 -1.81 16.84 1.71
CA ILE A 30 -2.12 15.49 2.21
C ILE A 30 -0.82 14.83 2.67
N VAL A 31 -0.83 14.36 3.93
CA VAL A 31 0.28 13.59 4.51
C VAL A 31 -0.16 12.13 4.63
N HIS A 32 0.37 11.27 3.77
CA HIS A 32 0.06 9.85 3.76
C HIS A 32 1.10 9.06 4.56
N ALA A 33 0.91 9.02 5.89
CA ALA A 33 1.82 8.35 6.83
C ALA A 33 1.45 6.89 7.12
N MET A 34 0.38 6.39 6.53
CA MET A 34 -0.11 5.03 6.81
C MET A 34 0.67 3.96 6.07
N ALA A 35 0.96 2.86 6.79
CA ALA A 35 1.41 1.61 6.19
C ALA A 35 0.20 0.85 5.62
N VAL A 36 -0.05 0.98 4.33
CA VAL A 36 -1.12 0.24 3.64
C VAL A 36 -0.54 -1.03 3.05
N SER A 37 -1.16 -2.18 3.36
CA SER A 37 -0.73 -3.47 2.81
C SER A 37 -0.85 -3.50 1.28
N ASP A 38 0.14 -4.07 0.61
CA ASP A 38 0.12 -4.26 -0.84
C ASP A 38 -0.84 -5.35 -1.29
N PHE A 39 -1.20 -6.25 -0.37
CA PHE A 39 -2.06 -7.39 -0.66
C PHE A 39 -3.12 -7.56 0.44
N THR A 40 -4.27 -8.06 0.05
CA THR A 40 -5.32 -8.53 0.95
C THR A 40 -5.67 -9.98 0.63
N THR A 41 -6.12 -10.72 1.63
CA THR A 41 -6.63 -12.08 1.41
C THR A 41 -7.90 -12.01 0.59
N GLU A 42 -7.91 -12.73 -0.53
CA GLU A 42 -9.06 -12.90 -1.40
C GLU A 42 -9.87 -14.11 -0.98
N THR A 43 -9.21 -15.26 -0.87
CA THR A 43 -9.78 -16.48 -0.33
C THR A 43 -8.72 -17.32 0.37
N ALA A 44 -9.16 -18.18 1.29
CA ALA A 44 -8.33 -19.18 1.95
C ALA A 44 -9.08 -20.50 1.99
N GLN A 45 -8.40 -21.60 1.69
CA GLN A 45 -9.00 -22.94 1.67
C GLN A 45 -7.97 -24.00 2.05
N THR A 46 -8.45 -25.17 2.48
CA THR A 46 -7.57 -26.30 2.77
C THR A 46 -6.96 -26.86 1.48
N GLU A 47 -5.79 -27.52 1.60
CA GLU A 47 -5.15 -28.18 0.46
C GLU A 47 -6.12 -29.16 -0.23
N GLU A 48 -6.89 -29.91 0.56
CA GLU A 48 -7.86 -30.88 0.05
C GLU A 48 -8.96 -30.20 -0.80
N GLN A 49 -9.58 -29.14 -0.26
CA GLN A 49 -10.59 -28.35 -0.98
C GLN A 49 -10.04 -27.75 -2.26
N PHE A 50 -8.79 -27.28 -2.23
CA PHE A 50 -8.14 -26.74 -3.43
C PHE A 50 -7.92 -27.83 -4.47
N ILE A 51 -7.39 -29.00 -4.08
CA ILE A 51 -7.13 -30.13 -5.00
C ILE A 51 -8.43 -30.59 -5.64
N ASP A 52 -9.49 -30.77 -4.86
CA ASP A 52 -10.79 -31.22 -5.38
C ASP A 52 -11.37 -30.21 -6.38
N SER A 53 -11.40 -28.93 -6.03
CA SER A 53 -11.90 -27.86 -6.91
C SER A 53 -11.08 -27.75 -8.18
N PHE A 54 -9.76 -27.86 -8.07
CA PHE A 54 -8.84 -27.77 -9.21
C PHE A 54 -8.99 -28.96 -10.14
N ALA A 55 -9.05 -30.17 -9.57
CA ALA A 55 -9.25 -31.40 -10.35
C ALA A 55 -10.61 -31.40 -11.07
N GLN A 56 -11.68 -30.98 -10.40
CA GLN A 56 -13.00 -30.87 -11.01
C GLN A 56 -12.97 -29.92 -12.21
N GLN A 57 -12.46 -28.70 -12.05
CA GLN A 57 -12.38 -27.70 -13.11
C GLN A 57 -11.56 -28.19 -14.32
N LEU A 58 -10.46 -28.90 -14.08
CA LEU A 58 -9.64 -29.46 -15.13
C LEU A 58 -10.32 -30.63 -15.84
N SER A 59 -11.09 -31.46 -15.14
CA SER A 59 -11.78 -32.62 -15.72
C SER A 59 -12.85 -32.24 -16.75
N GLU A 60 -13.39 -31.03 -16.65
CA GLU A 60 -14.39 -30.48 -17.56
C GLU A 60 -13.78 -29.92 -18.85
N GLN A 61 -12.44 -29.88 -18.96
CA GLN A 61 -11.72 -29.24 -20.05
C GLN A 61 -10.93 -30.28 -20.90
N THR A 62 -10.81 -30.01 -22.19
CA THR A 62 -9.86 -30.74 -23.03
C THR A 62 -8.48 -30.14 -22.85
N LEU A 63 -7.57 -30.89 -22.24
CA LEU A 63 -6.20 -30.41 -21.97
C LEU A 63 -5.41 -30.30 -23.31
N PRO A 64 -4.81 -29.14 -23.58
CA PRO A 64 -4.01 -28.91 -24.77
C PRO A 64 -2.63 -29.58 -24.64
N LYS A 65 -1.98 -29.78 -25.79
CA LYS A 65 -0.64 -30.41 -25.86
C LYS A 65 0.50 -29.38 -25.71
N THR A 66 0.21 -28.09 -25.80
CA THR A 66 1.24 -27.03 -25.70
C THR A 66 1.26 -26.40 -24.30
N LYS A 67 2.46 -26.06 -23.85
CA LYS A 67 2.66 -25.41 -22.54
C LYS A 67 1.89 -24.09 -22.43
N GLU A 68 1.90 -23.28 -23.48
CA GLU A 68 1.28 -21.95 -23.50
C GLU A 68 -0.24 -22.04 -23.33
N ALA A 69 -0.88 -22.98 -24.05
CA ALA A 69 -2.31 -23.20 -23.92
C ALA A 69 -2.68 -23.82 -22.55
N LEU A 70 -1.82 -24.71 -22.01
CA LEU A 70 -2.03 -25.26 -20.67
C LEU A 70 -1.91 -24.18 -19.59
N VAL A 71 -0.95 -23.25 -19.70
CA VAL A 71 -0.83 -22.10 -18.77
C VAL A 71 -2.12 -21.29 -18.75
N THR A 72 -2.73 -21.02 -19.91
CA THR A 72 -3.99 -20.27 -19.98
C THR A 72 -5.12 -21.00 -19.24
N ILE A 73 -5.23 -22.33 -19.43
CA ILE A 73 -6.22 -23.15 -18.71
C ILE A 73 -5.99 -23.08 -17.20
N VAL A 74 -4.75 -23.31 -16.77
CA VAL A 74 -4.39 -23.27 -15.33
C VAL A 74 -4.70 -21.90 -14.73
N GLN A 75 -4.35 -20.81 -15.41
CA GLN A 75 -4.66 -19.46 -14.95
C GLN A 75 -6.17 -19.21 -14.80
N ASN A 76 -6.96 -19.63 -15.78
CA ASN A 76 -8.42 -19.48 -15.70
C ASN A 76 -9.01 -20.33 -14.57
N THR A 77 -8.52 -21.56 -14.39
CA THR A 77 -8.94 -22.42 -13.27
C THR A 77 -8.60 -21.79 -11.91
N LEU A 78 -7.39 -21.25 -11.76
CA LEU A 78 -6.99 -20.55 -10.51
C LEU A 78 -7.88 -19.33 -10.22
N ASN A 79 -8.20 -18.53 -11.24
CA ASN A 79 -9.10 -17.39 -11.09
C ASN A 79 -10.51 -17.82 -10.66
N GLN A 80 -11.06 -18.88 -11.28
CA GLN A 80 -12.36 -19.42 -10.92
C GLN A 80 -12.39 -19.93 -9.46
N ILE A 81 -11.30 -20.59 -9.01
CA ILE A 81 -11.18 -21.08 -7.63
C ILE A 81 -11.07 -19.89 -6.64
N ALA A 82 -10.32 -18.85 -7.00
CA ALA A 82 -10.19 -17.65 -6.16
C ALA A 82 -11.53 -16.90 -6.01
N ASP A 83 -12.38 -16.95 -7.02
CA ASP A 83 -13.72 -16.31 -7.02
C ASP A 83 -14.78 -17.13 -6.25
N ILE A 84 -14.48 -18.36 -5.82
CA ILE A 84 -15.43 -19.18 -5.04
C ILE A 84 -15.64 -18.49 -3.66
N PRO A 85 -16.88 -18.06 -3.34
CA PRO A 85 -17.14 -17.43 -2.05
C PRO A 85 -16.80 -18.37 -0.91
N GLN A 86 -16.09 -17.87 0.08
CA GLN A 86 -15.79 -18.63 1.29
C GLN A 86 -17.08 -18.89 2.07
N THR A 87 -17.61 -20.11 2.00
CA THR A 87 -18.86 -20.48 2.67
C THR A 87 -18.65 -20.80 4.16
N ALA A 88 -17.42 -21.07 4.58
CA ALA A 88 -17.11 -21.37 5.96
C ALA A 88 -16.51 -20.17 6.68
N THR A 89 -17.17 -19.71 7.73
CA THR A 89 -16.71 -18.66 8.66
C THR A 89 -15.48 -19.08 9.47
N LYS A 90 -15.17 -20.40 9.51
CA LYS A 90 -14.06 -20.95 10.26
C LYS A 90 -13.41 -22.08 9.47
N ILE A 91 -12.11 -21.95 9.23
CA ILE A 91 -11.29 -23.03 8.66
C ILE A 91 -10.96 -24.00 9.79
N SER A 92 -11.05 -25.33 9.54
CA SER A 92 -10.71 -26.35 10.52
C SER A 92 -9.25 -26.24 10.93
N SER A 93 -9.01 -26.33 12.24
CA SER A 93 -7.65 -26.44 12.80
C SER A 93 -6.98 -27.79 12.54
N ASP A 94 -7.73 -28.78 12.02
CA ASP A 94 -7.25 -30.13 11.73
C ASP A 94 -6.65 -30.24 10.33
N THR A 95 -6.56 -29.14 9.59
CA THR A 95 -5.92 -29.13 8.26
C THR A 95 -4.41 -29.02 8.39
N ASP A 96 -3.67 -29.88 7.66
CA ASP A 96 -2.20 -29.86 7.67
C ASP A 96 -1.64 -28.69 6.86
N ARG A 97 -2.37 -28.25 5.80
CA ARG A 97 -1.94 -27.16 4.92
C ARG A 97 -3.09 -26.27 4.51
N LEU A 98 -2.77 -24.97 4.42
CA LEU A 98 -3.70 -23.94 4.00
C LEU A 98 -3.14 -23.21 2.78
N LEU A 99 -3.97 -23.04 1.75
CA LEU A 99 -3.68 -22.18 0.62
C LEU A 99 -4.40 -20.85 0.79
N ILE A 100 -3.66 -19.76 0.62
CA ILE A 100 -4.19 -18.41 0.73
C ILE A 100 -3.94 -17.69 -0.59
N PHE A 101 -5.01 -17.24 -1.22
CA PHE A 101 -4.94 -16.38 -2.38
C PHE A 101 -4.93 -14.92 -1.90
N LEU A 102 -3.91 -14.20 -2.30
CA LEU A 102 -3.78 -12.79 -2.02
C LEU A 102 -4.02 -12.00 -3.31
N LYS A 103 -4.88 -11.00 -3.22
CA LYS A 103 -5.05 -10.04 -4.30
C LYS A 103 -4.39 -8.71 -3.99
N LYS A 104 -3.90 -8.07 -5.05
CA LYS A 104 -3.21 -6.80 -4.93
C LYS A 104 -4.18 -5.67 -4.59
N ASN A 105 -3.86 -4.92 -3.54
CA ASN A 105 -4.59 -3.72 -3.17
C ASN A 105 -4.30 -2.55 -4.13
N PRO A 106 -5.26 -1.64 -4.32
CA PRO A 106 -5.01 -0.36 -4.97
C PRO A 106 -3.91 0.42 -4.24
N LYS A 107 -3.06 1.10 -4.99
CA LYS A 107 -2.04 1.98 -4.42
C LYS A 107 -2.68 3.29 -3.98
N VAL A 108 -3.06 3.38 -2.71
CA VAL A 108 -3.77 4.54 -2.14
C VAL A 108 -3.03 5.86 -2.41
N ILE A 109 -1.71 5.90 -2.26
CA ILE A 109 -0.92 7.11 -2.50
C ILE A 109 -1.00 7.58 -3.97
N GLN A 110 -1.07 6.67 -4.93
CA GLN A 110 -1.26 7.01 -6.35
C GLN A 110 -2.68 7.52 -6.61
N MET A 111 -3.68 6.88 -6.01
CA MET A 111 -5.07 7.34 -6.06
C MET A 111 -5.21 8.76 -5.49
N ILE A 112 -4.53 9.09 -4.39
CA ILE A 112 -4.48 10.46 -3.85
C ILE A 112 -3.99 11.43 -4.92
N ARG A 113 -2.85 11.18 -5.54
CA ARG A 113 -2.30 12.07 -6.57
C ARG A 113 -3.20 12.17 -7.81
N ASP A 114 -3.84 11.08 -8.22
CA ASP A 114 -4.74 11.09 -9.39
C ASP A 114 -6.01 11.93 -9.14
N LYS A 115 -6.56 11.88 -7.93
CA LYS A 115 -7.77 12.61 -7.55
C LYS A 115 -7.50 14.04 -7.07
N GLN A 116 -6.31 14.30 -6.54
CA GLN A 116 -5.89 15.59 -5.97
C GLN A 116 -4.56 16.05 -6.61
N PRO A 117 -4.55 16.41 -7.91
CA PRO A 117 -3.32 16.67 -8.65
C PRO A 117 -2.55 17.90 -8.15
N GLN A 118 -3.21 18.86 -7.52
CA GLN A 118 -2.61 20.11 -7.05
C GLN A 118 -2.21 20.09 -5.56
N THR A 119 -2.60 19.05 -4.81
CA THR A 119 -2.27 18.95 -3.38
C THR A 119 -0.77 18.80 -3.17
N VAL A 120 -0.22 19.39 -2.12
CA VAL A 120 1.14 19.06 -1.67
C VAL A 120 1.10 17.69 -1.00
N LEU A 121 1.67 16.67 -1.65
CA LEU A 121 1.61 15.28 -1.21
C LEU A 121 2.92 14.87 -0.53
N VAL A 122 2.81 14.44 0.72
CA VAL A 122 3.91 13.85 1.48
C VAL A 122 3.67 12.35 1.64
N GLY A 123 4.60 11.53 1.13
CA GLY A 123 4.63 10.09 1.37
C GLY A 123 5.61 9.71 2.46
N PHE A 124 5.56 8.45 2.90
CA PHE A 124 6.47 7.89 3.91
C PHE A 124 7.17 6.65 3.37
N LYS A 125 8.44 6.49 3.72
CA LYS A 125 9.24 5.32 3.39
C LYS A 125 10.03 4.87 4.60
N LEU A 126 9.72 3.67 5.09
CA LEU A 126 10.46 2.99 6.15
C LEU A 126 11.31 1.89 5.52
N LEU A 127 12.57 1.83 5.87
CA LEU A 127 13.48 0.73 5.58
C LEU A 127 14.04 0.15 6.89
N VAL A 128 14.82 -0.91 6.81
CA VAL A 128 15.39 -1.59 7.97
C VAL A 128 16.85 -1.90 7.68
N ASP A 129 17.75 -1.40 8.53
CA ASP A 129 19.19 -1.68 8.50
C ASP A 129 19.83 -1.36 7.13
N VAL A 130 19.65 -0.12 6.68
CA VAL A 130 20.20 0.37 5.41
C VAL A 130 21.13 1.57 5.61
N SER A 131 22.01 1.82 4.64
CA SER A 131 22.80 3.06 4.66
C SER A 131 21.92 4.28 4.36
N GLN A 132 22.39 5.47 4.78
CA GLN A 132 21.69 6.70 4.48
C GLN A 132 21.58 6.94 2.97
N GLU A 133 22.61 6.59 2.21
CA GLU A 133 22.62 6.70 0.75
C GLU A 133 21.53 5.81 0.11
N GLU A 134 21.40 4.57 0.58
CA GLU A 134 20.36 3.66 0.11
C GLU A 134 18.97 4.16 0.50
N LEU A 135 18.80 4.63 1.73
CA LEU A 135 17.55 5.21 2.22
C LEU A 135 17.10 6.37 1.33
N VAL A 136 18.03 7.28 0.98
CA VAL A 136 17.75 8.43 0.10
C VAL A 136 17.38 7.98 -1.31
N GLN A 137 18.13 7.04 -1.90
CA GLN A 137 17.86 6.51 -3.25
C GLN A 137 16.47 5.87 -3.33
N VAL A 138 16.11 5.03 -2.37
CA VAL A 138 14.81 4.36 -2.34
C VAL A 138 13.68 5.36 -2.12
N ALA A 139 13.89 6.37 -1.28
CA ALA A 139 12.91 7.42 -1.05
C ALA A 139 12.70 8.30 -2.29
N GLN A 140 13.76 8.66 -3.01
CA GLN A 140 13.66 9.38 -4.29
C GLN A 140 12.93 8.56 -5.36
N ALA A 141 13.21 7.25 -5.45
CA ALA A 141 12.47 6.35 -6.34
C ALA A 141 10.96 6.30 -6.00
N ALA A 142 10.64 6.25 -4.70
CA ALA A 142 9.26 6.28 -4.22
C ALA A 142 8.57 7.63 -4.52
N LEU A 143 9.28 8.75 -4.36
CA LEU A 143 8.83 10.09 -4.68
C LEU A 143 8.41 10.20 -6.16
N VAL A 144 9.28 9.80 -7.06
CA VAL A 144 9.01 9.82 -8.51
C VAL A 144 7.86 8.90 -8.87
N LYS A 145 7.90 7.64 -8.39
CA LYS A 145 6.89 6.62 -8.68
C LYS A 145 5.48 7.04 -8.25
N ASN A 146 5.37 7.70 -7.10
CA ASN A 146 4.09 8.10 -6.51
C ASN A 146 3.76 9.57 -6.78
N ARG A 147 4.63 10.30 -7.49
CA ARG A 147 4.47 11.73 -7.81
C ARG A 147 4.24 12.58 -6.55
N CYS A 148 4.99 12.26 -5.48
CA CYS A 148 4.98 13.03 -4.23
C CYS A 148 5.82 14.29 -4.37
N ASP A 149 5.48 15.34 -3.60
CA ASP A 149 6.31 16.52 -3.45
C ASP A 149 7.44 16.28 -2.46
N PHE A 150 7.14 15.50 -1.42
CA PHE A 150 8.09 15.07 -0.40
C PHE A 150 7.89 13.62 -0.03
N VAL A 151 8.97 12.98 0.41
CA VAL A 151 8.95 11.68 1.10
C VAL A 151 9.70 11.82 2.41
N LEU A 152 9.05 11.47 3.52
CA LEU A 152 9.75 11.24 4.78
C LEU A 152 10.30 9.84 4.79
N ALA A 153 11.62 9.73 4.91
CA ALA A 153 12.34 8.45 4.97
C ALA A 153 12.92 8.22 6.35
N ASN A 154 12.76 7.02 6.89
CA ASN A 154 13.36 6.58 8.14
C ASN A 154 13.91 5.15 8.05
N ASP A 155 14.95 4.89 8.84
CA ASP A 155 15.40 3.54 9.15
C ASP A 155 14.78 3.10 10.48
N LEU A 156 14.20 1.91 10.51
CA LEU A 156 13.60 1.34 11.72
C LEU A 156 14.62 1.16 12.85
N MET A 157 15.91 0.92 12.52
CA MET A 157 16.98 0.79 13.51
C MET A 157 17.22 2.09 14.29
N ASN A 158 16.87 3.25 13.71
CA ASN A 158 17.01 4.58 14.31
C ASN A 158 15.71 5.09 14.94
N VAL A 159 14.75 4.18 15.15
CA VAL A 159 13.46 4.50 15.77
C VAL A 159 13.43 3.95 17.20
N HIS A 160 13.54 4.84 18.19
CA HIS A 160 13.48 4.53 19.61
C HIS A 160 12.31 5.26 20.28
N GLU A 161 12.05 4.99 21.57
CA GLU A 161 10.93 5.63 22.29
C GLU A 161 11.03 7.16 22.32
N THR A 162 12.24 7.68 22.51
CA THR A 162 12.54 9.13 22.64
C THR A 162 13.16 9.73 21.39
N GLU A 163 13.85 8.94 20.58
CA GLU A 163 14.55 9.36 19.38
C GLU A 163 13.90 8.73 18.15
N HIS A 164 13.64 9.53 17.15
CA HIS A 164 13.04 9.10 15.90
C HIS A 164 13.64 9.91 14.77
N GLU A 165 14.66 9.37 14.14
CA GLU A 165 15.30 10.03 13.00
C GLU A 165 14.43 9.95 11.75
N GLY A 166 14.35 11.06 11.02
CA GLY A 166 13.64 11.13 9.75
C GLY A 166 14.27 12.16 8.82
N LEU A 167 14.41 11.77 7.57
CA LEU A 167 14.93 12.60 6.47
C LEU A 167 13.76 13.02 5.59
N LEU A 168 13.53 14.31 5.43
CA LEU A 168 12.58 14.83 4.46
C LEU A 168 13.31 15.00 3.12
N ILE A 169 12.80 14.36 2.09
CA ILE A 169 13.43 14.24 0.77
C ILE A 169 12.48 14.81 -0.29
N ASN A 170 13.02 15.57 -1.23
CA ASN A 170 12.33 16.00 -2.43
C ASN A 170 13.11 15.56 -3.69
N GLU A 171 12.77 16.07 -4.84
CA GLU A 171 13.42 15.76 -6.12
C GLU A 171 14.92 16.11 -6.17
N THR A 172 15.36 17.07 -5.35
CA THR A 172 16.76 17.52 -5.32
C THR A 172 17.62 16.81 -4.26
N GLY A 173 17.01 16.00 -3.40
CA GLY A 173 17.67 15.25 -2.32
C GLY A 173 17.13 15.55 -0.93
N ILE A 174 17.98 15.47 0.09
CA ILE A 174 17.60 15.75 1.49
C ILE A 174 17.33 17.25 1.64
N VAL A 175 16.11 17.58 2.07
CA VAL A 175 15.69 18.95 2.38
C VAL A 175 16.03 19.30 3.81
N GLN A 176 15.75 18.41 4.75
CA GLN A 176 15.91 18.61 6.18
C GLN A 176 15.88 17.29 6.93
N GLU A 177 16.49 17.28 8.13
CA GLU A 177 16.53 16.16 9.05
C GLU A 177 15.88 16.53 10.39
N ALA A 178 15.32 15.55 11.08
CA ALA A 178 14.79 15.70 12.42
C ALA A 178 14.99 14.40 13.21
N CYS A 179 15.22 14.52 14.53
CA CYS A 179 15.53 13.39 15.40
C CYS A 179 14.42 13.10 16.44
N SER A 180 13.22 13.64 16.24
CA SER A 180 12.08 13.37 17.12
C SER A 180 10.76 13.43 16.37
N LYS A 181 9.73 12.72 16.85
CA LYS A 181 8.38 12.74 16.25
C LYS A 181 7.82 14.15 16.11
N GLN A 182 7.99 14.98 17.14
CA GLN A 182 7.56 16.39 17.13
C GLN A 182 8.36 17.22 16.13
N GLY A 183 9.68 17.00 16.04
CA GLY A 183 10.57 17.62 15.06
C GLY A 183 10.17 17.27 13.64
N ILE A 184 9.89 15.98 13.37
CA ILE A 184 9.39 15.49 12.07
C ILE A 184 8.08 16.18 11.70
N GLY A 185 7.10 16.21 12.61
CA GLY A 185 5.83 16.89 12.36
C GLY A 185 6.00 18.37 12.03
N SER A 186 6.83 19.08 12.80
CA SER A 186 7.12 20.50 12.56
C SER A 186 7.86 20.74 11.25
N MET A 187 8.80 19.85 10.90
CA MET A 187 9.54 19.87 9.63
C MET A 187 8.61 19.70 8.43
N ILE A 188 7.74 18.69 8.48
CA ILE A 188 6.76 18.43 7.41
C ILE A 188 5.87 19.65 7.22
N VAL A 189 5.25 20.16 8.29
CA VAL A 189 4.32 21.32 8.21
C VAL A 189 4.98 22.53 7.58
N LYS A 190 6.21 22.90 8.03
CA LYS A 190 6.95 24.05 7.49
C LYS A 190 7.24 23.91 5.99
N ASN A 191 7.69 22.73 5.56
CA ASN A 191 8.05 22.51 4.15
C ASN A 191 6.81 22.41 3.25
N VAL A 192 5.73 21.79 3.75
CA VAL A 192 4.43 21.74 3.07
C VAL A 192 3.86 23.16 2.89
N GLU A 193 3.84 23.98 3.96
CA GLU A 193 3.36 25.36 3.89
C GLU A 193 4.18 26.18 2.89
N LYS A 194 5.50 26.06 2.91
CA LYS A 194 6.37 26.72 1.94
C LYS A 194 6.02 26.33 0.50
N LYS A 195 5.94 25.02 0.23
CA LYS A 195 5.62 24.49 -1.10
C LYS A 195 4.24 24.94 -1.58
N TRP A 196 3.24 24.89 -0.70
CA TRP A 196 1.89 25.35 -1.01
C TRP A 196 1.84 26.83 -1.39
N ARG A 197 2.57 27.70 -0.66
CA ARG A 197 2.66 29.13 -0.99
C ARG A 197 3.33 29.39 -2.34
N GLU A 198 4.28 28.56 -2.75
CA GLU A 198 4.96 28.65 -4.04
C GLU A 198 4.04 28.25 -5.23
N GLN A 199 2.94 27.56 -4.95
CA GLN A 199 1.94 27.12 -5.94
C GLN A 199 0.80 28.14 -6.15
N GLN A 200 0.69 29.15 -5.25
CA GLN A 200 -0.33 30.21 -5.33
C GLN A 200 0.13 31.38 -6.20
#